data_bae25bcf8a5f3ab73dfe10e2b19d6d37
#
_entry.id   bae25bcf8a5f3ab73dfe10e2b19d6d37
#
_cell.length_a   1.000
_cell.length_b   1.000
_cell.length_c   1.000
_cell.angle_alpha   90.00
_cell.angle_beta   90.00
_cell.angle_gamma   90.00
#
_symmetry.space_group_name_H-M   'P 1'
#
loop_
_entity.id
_entity.type
_entity.pdbx_description
1 polymer ?
#
loop_
_entity_poly.entity_id
_entity_poly.type
_entity_poly.pdbx_seq_one_letter_code
_entity_poly.pdbx_strand_id
1 'polypeptide(L)'
;MIELLAFYLFAAVLIASAGLTIFARNPVHSVLWLILAFFNGAGLMMIAGAEFIAMLLVIVYVGAVAVLFLFVVMMLDIDFAELRSGFAKYAPFGILLIAILAAEMIFAVGAWSAGGVAATQRIAPTPDEVPNIEAIGMLIYTRYLYIFEGAGLVLLVAMIGAIVLTHRAPRGVRSQNVTRQIMRRPEDAVRNVNQPVGQGVEL
;
A
#
# COMPACT_ATOMS: atom_id res chain seq x y z
N MET A 1 26.21 -23.74 2.94
CA MET A 1 26.02 -24.06 1.50
C MET A 1 24.55 -23.88 1.09
N ILE A 2 23.59 -24.51 1.80
CA ILE A 2 22.15 -24.40 1.49
C ILE A 2 21.64 -22.97 1.63
N GLU A 3 22.01 -22.26 2.70
CA GLU A 3 21.64 -20.85 2.93
C GLU A 3 22.15 -19.91 1.84
N LEU A 4 23.40 -20.09 1.40
CA LEU A 4 23.99 -19.31 0.32
C LEU A 4 23.25 -19.54 -1.00
N LEU A 5 22.89 -20.79 -1.30
CA LEU A 5 22.13 -21.13 -2.50
C LEU A 5 20.71 -20.55 -2.43
N ALA A 6 20.06 -20.65 -1.27
CA ALA A 6 18.76 -20.04 -1.04
C ALA A 6 18.80 -18.51 -1.20
N PHE A 7 19.85 -17.86 -0.64
CA PHE A 7 20.04 -16.40 -0.78
C PHE A 7 20.13 -15.99 -2.25
N TYR A 8 20.99 -16.63 -3.04
CA TYR A 8 21.12 -16.28 -4.45
C TYR A 8 19.87 -16.59 -5.26
N LEU A 9 19.14 -17.66 -4.93
CA LEU A 9 17.88 -17.99 -5.58
C LEU A 9 16.83 -16.88 -5.33
N PHE A 10 16.59 -16.54 -4.06
CA PHE A 10 15.64 -15.47 -3.71
C PHE A 10 16.06 -14.12 -4.28
N ALA A 11 17.35 -13.79 -4.24
CA ALA A 11 17.88 -12.55 -4.79
C ALA A 11 17.69 -12.48 -6.32
N ALA A 12 17.98 -13.54 -7.04
CA ALA A 12 17.81 -13.60 -8.49
C ALA A 12 16.33 -13.45 -8.89
N VAL A 13 15.42 -14.17 -8.21
CA VAL A 13 13.97 -14.06 -8.46
C VAL A 13 13.45 -12.68 -8.08
N LEU A 14 13.93 -12.08 -6.99
CA LEU A 14 13.59 -10.72 -6.57
C LEU A 14 13.95 -9.71 -7.67
N ILE A 15 15.19 -9.72 -8.14
CA ILE A 15 15.67 -8.78 -9.17
C ILE A 15 14.91 -8.98 -10.47
N ALA A 16 14.71 -10.22 -10.89
CA ALA A 16 13.96 -10.54 -12.11
C ALA A 16 12.51 -10.08 -12.01
N SER A 17 11.81 -10.37 -10.91
CA SER A 17 10.43 -9.95 -10.72
C SER A 17 10.29 -8.43 -10.58
N ALA A 18 11.23 -7.75 -9.90
CA ALA A 18 11.26 -6.30 -9.83
C ALA A 18 11.44 -5.66 -11.22
N GLY A 19 12.34 -6.21 -12.04
CA GLY A 19 12.50 -5.81 -13.44
C GLY A 19 11.22 -6.02 -14.25
N LEU A 20 10.62 -7.21 -14.17
CA LEU A 20 9.38 -7.53 -14.88
C LEU A 20 8.19 -6.67 -14.42
N THR A 21 8.17 -6.22 -13.16
CA THR A 21 7.17 -5.26 -12.66
C THR A 21 7.19 -3.97 -13.46
N ILE A 22 8.38 -3.47 -13.79
CA ILE A 22 8.56 -2.20 -14.51
C ILE A 22 8.30 -2.38 -16.02
N PHE A 23 8.75 -3.50 -16.60
CA PHE A 23 8.66 -3.73 -18.04
C PHE A 23 7.34 -4.36 -18.49
N ALA A 24 6.50 -4.85 -17.58
CA ALA A 24 5.21 -5.44 -17.91
C ALA A 24 4.30 -4.43 -18.61
N ARG A 25 3.74 -4.84 -19.75
CA ARG A 25 2.79 -4.01 -20.52
C ARG A 25 1.41 -3.97 -19.89
N ASN A 26 1.02 -5.06 -19.27
CA ASN A 26 -0.27 -5.20 -18.59
C ASN A 26 -0.07 -4.87 -17.11
N PRO A 27 -0.78 -3.87 -16.56
CA PRO A 27 -0.63 -3.46 -15.17
C PRO A 27 -1.02 -4.55 -14.17
N VAL A 28 -1.94 -5.43 -14.51
CA VAL A 28 -2.29 -6.59 -13.67
C VAL A 28 -1.08 -7.53 -13.54
N HIS A 29 -0.39 -7.83 -14.65
CA HIS A 29 0.82 -8.64 -14.62
C HIS A 29 1.95 -7.91 -13.85
N SER A 30 2.05 -6.58 -13.97
CA SER A 30 3.01 -5.78 -13.21
C SER A 30 2.81 -5.98 -11.71
N VAL A 31 1.57 -5.91 -11.22
CA VAL A 31 1.27 -6.12 -9.80
C VAL A 31 1.54 -7.57 -9.37
N LEU A 32 1.28 -8.56 -10.20
CA LEU A 32 1.62 -9.95 -9.89
C LEU A 32 3.13 -10.17 -9.74
N TRP A 33 3.95 -9.54 -10.61
CA TRP A 33 5.39 -9.55 -10.46
C TRP A 33 5.86 -8.80 -9.20
N LEU A 34 5.18 -7.71 -8.84
CA LEU A 34 5.44 -6.97 -7.61
C LEU A 34 5.18 -7.83 -6.36
N ILE A 35 4.08 -8.59 -6.37
CA ILE A 35 3.76 -9.55 -5.30
C ILE A 35 4.88 -10.57 -5.15
N LEU A 36 5.35 -11.14 -6.26
CA LEU A 36 6.45 -12.10 -6.27
C LEU A 36 7.76 -11.47 -5.75
N ALA A 37 8.03 -10.21 -6.12
CA ALA A 37 9.19 -9.48 -5.61
C ALA A 37 9.14 -9.31 -4.09
N PHE A 38 8.03 -8.86 -3.53
CA PHE A 38 7.90 -8.71 -2.08
C PHE A 38 7.98 -10.04 -1.34
N PHE A 39 7.41 -11.10 -1.89
CA PHE A 39 7.48 -12.43 -1.30
C PHE A 39 8.94 -12.94 -1.22
N ASN A 40 9.71 -12.77 -2.29
CA ASN A 40 11.13 -13.12 -2.29
C ASN A 40 11.96 -12.19 -1.39
N GLY A 41 11.59 -10.90 -1.30
CA GLY A 41 12.19 -9.97 -0.34
C GLY A 41 11.98 -10.40 1.10
N ALA A 42 10.79 -10.90 1.44
CA ALA A 42 10.51 -11.48 2.76
C ALA A 42 11.38 -12.72 3.02
N GLY A 43 11.58 -13.58 2.02
CA GLY A 43 12.50 -14.72 2.12
C GLY A 43 13.94 -14.30 2.43
N LEU A 44 14.44 -13.24 1.78
CA LEU A 44 15.76 -12.68 2.07
C LEU A 44 15.86 -12.11 3.49
N MET A 45 14.82 -11.42 3.96
CA MET A 45 14.77 -10.90 5.34
C MET A 45 14.75 -12.03 6.36
N MET A 46 14.08 -13.15 6.06
CA MET A 46 14.07 -14.34 6.92
C MET A 46 15.46 -14.98 7.02
N ILE A 47 16.17 -15.10 5.89
CA ILE A 47 17.56 -15.58 5.88
C ILE A 47 18.49 -14.63 6.67
N ALA A 48 18.22 -13.34 6.64
CA ALA A 48 18.99 -12.33 7.39
C ALA A 48 18.66 -12.30 8.90
N GLY A 49 17.77 -13.18 9.40
CA GLY A 49 17.35 -13.22 10.81
C GLY A 49 16.35 -12.13 11.21
N ALA A 50 15.76 -11.42 10.24
CA ALA A 50 14.75 -10.39 10.47
C ALA A 50 13.34 -10.95 10.30
N GLU A 51 12.99 -11.98 11.05
CA GLU A 51 11.76 -12.76 10.91
C GLU A 51 10.50 -11.90 11.06
N PHE A 52 10.48 -11.00 12.06
CA PHE A 52 9.34 -10.12 12.29
C PHE A 52 9.08 -9.18 11.10
N ILE A 53 10.15 -8.59 10.56
CA ILE A 53 10.04 -7.70 9.39
C ILE A 53 9.64 -8.49 8.15
N ALA A 54 10.15 -9.73 7.98
CA ALA A 54 9.76 -10.62 6.90
C ALA A 54 8.25 -10.91 6.91
N MET A 55 7.70 -11.24 8.09
CA MET A 55 6.27 -11.49 8.24
C MET A 55 5.42 -10.23 8.01
N LEU A 56 5.87 -9.06 8.49
CA LEU A 56 5.20 -7.79 8.19
C LEU A 56 5.18 -7.49 6.71
N LEU A 57 6.26 -7.77 6.00
CA LEU A 57 6.35 -7.56 4.55
C LEU A 57 5.32 -8.43 3.81
N VAL A 58 5.15 -9.68 4.21
CA VAL A 58 4.13 -10.56 3.62
C VAL A 58 2.71 -10.08 3.98
N ILE A 59 2.44 -9.82 5.26
CA ILE A 59 1.08 -9.49 5.70
C ILE A 59 0.62 -8.13 5.15
N VAL A 60 1.48 -7.12 5.23
CA VAL A 60 1.12 -5.74 4.85
C VAL A 60 1.33 -5.49 3.36
N TYR A 61 2.55 -5.75 2.84
CA TYR A 61 2.86 -5.41 1.44
C TYR A 61 2.23 -6.39 0.46
N VAL A 62 2.31 -7.68 0.70
CA VAL A 62 1.68 -8.68 -0.16
C VAL A 62 0.18 -8.78 0.11
N GLY A 63 -0.22 -8.93 1.38
CA GLY A 63 -1.61 -9.20 1.74
C GLY A 63 -2.55 -8.00 1.64
N ALA A 64 -2.09 -6.79 1.97
CA ALA A 64 -2.93 -5.60 1.95
C ALA A 64 -2.63 -4.68 0.75
N VAL A 65 -1.39 -4.20 0.63
CA VAL A 65 -1.05 -3.14 -0.33
C VAL A 65 -1.08 -3.65 -1.77
N ALA A 66 -0.42 -4.75 -2.07
CA ALA A 66 -0.36 -5.28 -3.43
C ALA A 66 -1.74 -5.79 -3.92
N VAL A 67 -2.53 -6.40 -3.03
CA VAL A 67 -3.92 -6.79 -3.34
C VAL A 67 -4.78 -5.55 -3.60
N LEU A 68 -4.63 -4.48 -2.81
CA LEU A 68 -5.32 -3.22 -3.08
C LEU A 68 -4.94 -2.66 -4.46
N PHE A 69 -3.65 -2.64 -4.79
CA PHE A 69 -3.19 -2.23 -6.14
C PHE A 69 -3.80 -3.09 -7.23
N LEU A 70 -3.88 -4.40 -7.04
CA LEU A 70 -4.48 -5.31 -7.99
C LEU A 70 -5.95 -4.94 -8.27
N PHE A 71 -6.74 -4.69 -7.22
CA PHE A 71 -8.12 -4.25 -7.36
C PHE A 71 -8.24 -2.91 -8.07
N VAL A 72 -7.45 -1.93 -7.66
CA VAL A 72 -7.48 -0.58 -8.25
C VAL A 72 -7.14 -0.63 -9.74
N VAL A 73 -6.07 -1.33 -10.11
CA VAL A 73 -5.62 -1.44 -11.50
C VAL A 73 -6.62 -2.22 -12.37
N MET A 74 -7.29 -3.22 -11.81
CA MET A 74 -8.33 -3.97 -12.51
C MET A 74 -9.60 -3.14 -12.74
N MET A 75 -9.91 -2.18 -11.85
CA MET A 75 -11.09 -1.32 -11.95
C MET A 75 -10.85 -0.05 -12.78
N LEU A 76 -9.59 0.33 -13.02
CA LEU A 76 -9.24 1.49 -13.82
C LEU A 76 -9.16 1.11 -15.30
N ASP A 77 -10.00 1.75 -16.11
CA ASP A 77 -9.87 1.72 -17.57
C ASP A 77 -8.79 2.75 -17.97
N ILE A 78 -7.55 2.28 -18.08
CA ILE A 78 -6.39 3.13 -18.37
C ILE A 78 -6.03 2.97 -19.85
N ASP A 79 -6.05 4.08 -20.60
CA ASP A 79 -5.52 4.12 -21.96
C ASP A 79 -3.98 4.18 -21.94
N PHE A 80 -3.36 3.02 -22.19
CA PHE A 80 -1.90 2.86 -22.20
C PHE A 80 -1.20 3.57 -23.36
N ALA A 81 -1.92 3.92 -24.43
CA ALA A 81 -1.36 4.64 -25.55
C ALA A 81 -0.99 6.08 -25.15
N GLU A 82 -1.83 6.70 -24.35
CA GLU A 82 -1.65 8.07 -23.87
C GLU A 82 -0.49 8.19 -22.87
N LEU A 83 -0.34 7.21 -21.97
CA LEU A 83 0.77 7.15 -21.01
C LEU A 83 2.16 7.00 -21.67
N ARG A 84 2.21 6.32 -22.82
CA ARG A 84 3.47 6.12 -23.57
C ARG A 84 3.95 7.36 -24.32
N SER A 85 3.06 8.24 -24.72
CA SER A 85 3.40 9.40 -25.56
C SER A 85 4.36 10.38 -24.88
N GLY A 86 4.39 10.45 -23.55
CA GLY A 86 5.25 11.32 -22.76
C GLY A 86 6.60 10.72 -22.33
N PHE A 87 6.77 9.40 -22.44
CA PHE A 87 7.93 8.70 -21.86
C PHE A 87 9.27 9.14 -22.47
N ALA A 88 9.35 9.32 -23.77
CA ALA A 88 10.58 9.70 -24.46
C ALA A 88 11.10 11.09 -24.03
N LYS A 89 10.20 12.00 -23.65
CA LYS A 89 10.59 13.37 -23.25
C LYS A 89 11.28 13.41 -21.89
N TYR A 90 10.91 12.54 -20.97
CA TYR A 90 11.43 12.51 -19.60
C TYR A 90 12.50 11.43 -19.37
N ALA A 91 12.75 10.58 -20.37
CA ALA A 91 13.73 9.49 -20.29
C ALA A 91 15.15 9.97 -19.87
N PRO A 92 15.72 11.07 -20.41
CA PRO A 92 17.05 11.50 -20.02
C PRO A 92 17.13 11.95 -18.55
N PHE A 93 16.06 12.59 -18.04
CA PHE A 93 15.97 12.94 -16.62
C PHE A 93 15.86 11.71 -15.73
N GLY A 94 15.08 10.71 -16.14
CA GLY A 94 14.96 9.43 -15.43
C GLY A 94 16.30 8.68 -15.37
N ILE A 95 17.04 8.63 -16.48
CA ILE A 95 18.37 8.00 -16.54
C ILE A 95 19.37 8.72 -15.63
N LEU A 96 19.35 10.05 -15.61
CA LEU A 96 20.20 10.84 -14.71
C LEU A 96 19.91 10.52 -13.24
N LEU A 97 18.64 10.45 -12.87
CA LEU A 97 18.22 10.12 -11.50
C LEU A 97 18.67 8.71 -11.10
N ILE A 98 18.50 7.73 -11.98
CA ILE A 98 18.96 6.35 -11.77
C ILE A 98 20.48 6.31 -11.59
N ALA A 99 21.24 7.07 -12.41
CA ALA A 99 22.68 7.12 -12.30
C ALA A 99 23.15 7.73 -10.97
N ILE A 100 22.48 8.77 -10.48
CA ILE A 100 22.76 9.36 -9.15
C ILE A 100 22.50 8.35 -8.05
N LEU A 101 21.33 7.72 -8.04
CA LEU A 101 21.00 6.71 -7.03
C LEU A 101 21.94 5.51 -7.07
N ALA A 102 22.32 5.05 -8.26
CA ALA A 102 23.30 3.97 -8.41
C ALA A 102 24.69 4.39 -7.85
N ALA A 103 25.12 5.61 -8.12
CA ALA A 103 26.37 6.12 -7.57
C ALA A 103 26.32 6.19 -6.04
N GLU A 104 25.23 6.73 -5.45
CA GLU A 104 25.04 6.76 -3.99
C GLU A 104 25.10 5.36 -3.38
N MET A 105 24.45 4.38 -4.00
CA MET A 105 24.49 2.99 -3.54
C MET A 105 25.90 2.39 -3.59
N ILE A 106 26.63 2.63 -4.68
CA ILE A 106 28.01 2.16 -4.84
C ILE A 106 28.91 2.80 -3.78
N PHE A 107 28.78 4.11 -3.54
CA PHE A 107 29.54 4.81 -2.49
C PHE A 107 29.18 4.29 -1.10
N ALA A 108 27.89 4.06 -0.79
CA ALA A 108 27.45 3.54 0.48
C ALA A 108 28.03 2.13 0.76
N VAL A 109 27.98 1.23 -0.22
CA VAL A 109 28.56 -0.12 -0.12
C VAL A 109 30.10 -0.04 -0.03
N GLY A 110 30.74 0.84 -0.80
CA GLY A 110 32.18 1.07 -0.74
C GLY A 110 32.63 1.59 0.62
N ALA A 111 31.92 2.56 1.20
CA ALA A 111 32.21 3.08 2.54
C ALA A 111 32.02 2.01 3.63
N TRP A 112 31.01 1.17 3.48
CA TRP A 112 30.77 0.03 4.37
C TRP A 112 31.93 -0.98 4.29
N SER A 113 32.34 -1.39 3.10
CA SER A 113 33.40 -2.37 2.89
C SER A 113 34.78 -1.84 3.28
N ALA A 114 35.01 -0.53 3.22
CA ALA A 114 36.24 0.12 3.68
C ALA A 114 36.35 0.25 5.21
N GLY A 115 35.38 -0.28 5.96
CA GLY A 115 35.39 -0.25 7.44
C GLY A 115 35.07 1.11 8.05
N GLY A 116 34.62 2.09 7.24
CA GLY A 116 34.25 3.42 7.70
C GLY A 116 32.97 3.47 8.55
N VAL A 117 32.11 2.47 8.42
CA VAL A 117 30.90 2.32 9.24
C VAL A 117 31.09 1.07 10.10
N ALA A 118 31.53 1.25 11.33
CA ALA A 118 31.78 0.14 12.22
C ALA A 118 30.47 -0.58 12.58
N ALA A 119 30.29 -1.78 12.09
CA ALA A 119 29.18 -2.66 12.48
C ALA A 119 29.14 -2.96 13.99
N THR A 120 30.26 -2.70 14.69
CA THR A 120 30.42 -2.81 16.13
C THR A 120 29.70 -1.74 16.93
N GLN A 121 29.26 -0.64 16.32
CA GLN A 121 28.48 0.41 16.98
C GLN A 121 26.97 0.25 16.81
N ARG A 122 26.47 -0.98 16.82
CA ARG A 122 25.02 -1.20 16.88
C ARG A 122 24.47 -0.62 18.18
N ILE A 123 23.58 0.36 18.04
CA ILE A 123 22.97 1.07 19.19
C ILE A 123 22.10 0.13 20.02
N ALA A 124 21.57 -0.93 19.41
CA ALA A 124 20.78 -1.97 20.05
C ALA A 124 21.02 -3.32 19.33
N PRO A 125 22.04 -4.09 19.74
CA PRO A 125 22.23 -5.44 19.22
C PRO A 125 21.04 -6.33 19.65
N THR A 126 20.55 -7.17 18.74
CA THR A 126 19.56 -8.20 19.09
C THR A 126 20.27 -9.27 19.88
N PRO A 127 19.82 -9.61 21.11
CA PRO A 127 20.40 -10.72 21.87
C PRO A 127 20.16 -12.06 21.14
N ASP A 128 21.17 -12.92 21.09
CA ASP A 128 21.08 -14.22 20.40
C ASP A 128 20.11 -15.21 21.08
N GLU A 129 19.78 -14.97 22.34
CA GLU A 129 18.93 -15.84 23.17
C GLU A 129 17.45 -15.47 23.16
N VAL A 130 17.09 -14.32 22.58
CA VAL A 130 15.71 -13.79 22.62
C VAL A 130 15.12 -13.81 21.21
N PRO A 131 13.86 -14.28 21.03
CA PRO A 131 13.19 -14.23 19.74
C PRO A 131 13.18 -12.82 19.15
N ASN A 132 13.38 -12.69 17.83
CA ASN A 132 13.47 -11.41 17.13
C ASN A 132 12.27 -10.49 17.41
N ILE A 133 11.06 -11.06 17.46
CA ILE A 133 9.82 -10.31 17.74
C ILE A 133 9.83 -9.70 19.16
N GLU A 134 10.31 -10.44 20.15
CA GLU A 134 10.37 -9.98 21.53
C GLU A 134 11.42 -8.88 21.70
N ALA A 135 12.61 -9.06 21.12
CA ALA A 135 13.68 -8.06 21.12
C ALA A 135 13.25 -6.75 20.49
N ILE A 136 12.58 -6.80 19.33
CA ILE A 136 12.04 -5.61 18.67
C ILE A 136 10.91 -5.00 19.48
N GLY A 137 10.00 -5.82 20.02
CA GLY A 137 8.91 -5.36 20.87
C GLY A 137 9.41 -4.60 22.09
N MET A 138 10.37 -5.16 22.83
CA MET A 138 10.99 -4.48 23.98
C MET A 138 11.62 -3.15 23.58
N LEU A 139 12.33 -3.11 22.46
CA LEU A 139 12.99 -1.89 21.99
C LEU A 139 11.98 -0.79 21.60
N ILE A 140 10.92 -1.13 20.88
CA ILE A 140 9.90 -0.19 20.40
C ILE A 140 9.06 0.35 21.58
N TYR A 141 8.64 -0.52 22.49
CA TYR A 141 7.76 -0.14 23.60
C TYR A 141 8.49 0.45 24.83
N THR A 142 9.82 0.48 24.83
CA THR A 142 10.60 1.13 25.90
C THR A 142 11.38 2.32 25.39
N ARG A 143 12.43 2.07 24.60
CA ARG A 143 13.37 3.13 24.17
C ARG A 143 12.81 4.03 23.09
N TYR A 144 12.00 3.48 22.16
CA TYR A 144 11.46 4.20 21.01
C TYR A 144 9.94 4.45 21.08
N LEU A 145 9.38 4.43 22.29
CA LEU A 145 7.94 4.60 22.51
C LEU A 145 7.37 5.85 21.83
N TYR A 146 8.04 7.01 21.96
CA TYR A 146 7.56 8.24 21.33
C TYR A 146 7.54 8.19 19.81
N ILE A 147 8.53 7.53 19.21
CA ILE A 147 8.59 7.35 17.75
C ILE A 147 7.48 6.41 17.31
N PHE A 148 7.22 5.37 18.07
CA PHE A 148 6.14 4.42 17.82
C PHE A 148 4.76 5.07 17.89
N GLU A 149 4.50 5.86 18.93
CA GLU A 149 3.26 6.63 19.05
C GLU A 149 3.12 7.65 17.92
N GLY A 150 4.20 8.35 17.59
CA GLY A 150 4.24 9.27 16.45
C GLY A 150 3.87 8.59 15.12
N ALA A 151 4.39 7.39 14.88
CA ALA A 151 4.02 6.59 13.70
C ALA A 151 2.53 6.23 13.72
N GLY A 152 1.98 5.88 14.89
CA GLY A 152 0.54 5.63 15.07
C GLY A 152 -0.34 6.84 14.71
N LEU A 153 0.08 8.05 15.13
CA LEU A 153 -0.60 9.29 14.76
C LEU A 153 -0.56 9.55 13.25
N VAL A 154 0.57 9.30 12.60
CA VAL A 154 0.70 9.42 11.14
C VAL A 154 -0.27 8.46 10.44
N LEU A 155 -0.35 7.21 10.89
CA LEU A 155 -1.30 6.23 10.36
C LEU A 155 -2.76 6.66 10.57
N LEU A 156 -3.09 7.22 11.73
CA LEU A 156 -4.42 7.75 12.02
C LEU A 156 -4.80 8.88 11.04
N VAL A 157 -3.90 9.83 10.83
CA VAL A 157 -4.11 10.94 9.89
C VAL A 157 -4.24 10.41 8.45
N ALA A 158 -3.42 9.44 8.05
CA ALA A 158 -3.51 8.81 6.74
C ALA A 158 -4.86 8.11 6.53
N MET A 159 -5.37 7.40 7.54
CA MET A 159 -6.67 6.74 7.51
C MET A 159 -7.82 7.76 7.38
N ILE A 160 -7.80 8.82 8.19
CA ILE A 160 -8.79 9.91 8.11
C ILE A 160 -8.74 10.56 6.72
N GLY A 161 -7.54 10.85 6.23
CA GLY A 161 -7.33 11.44 4.90
C GLY A 161 -7.90 10.56 3.79
N ALA A 162 -7.65 9.25 3.83
CA ALA A 162 -8.20 8.30 2.87
C ALA A 162 -9.73 8.28 2.88
N ILE A 163 -10.35 8.27 4.06
CA ILE A 163 -11.81 8.28 4.19
C ILE A 163 -12.40 9.60 3.66
N VAL A 164 -11.81 10.74 4.04
CA VAL A 164 -12.31 12.07 3.63
C VAL A 164 -12.19 12.28 2.12
N LEU A 165 -11.06 11.87 1.52
CA LEU A 165 -10.83 12.03 0.08
C LEU A 165 -11.66 11.08 -0.78
N THR A 166 -12.02 9.91 -0.26
CA THR A 166 -12.87 8.94 -0.98
C THR A 166 -14.35 9.17 -0.75
N HIS A 167 -14.71 9.96 0.25
CA HIS A 167 -16.11 10.24 0.55
C HIS A 167 -16.78 11.06 -0.56
N ARG A 168 -17.80 10.48 -1.19
CA ARG A 168 -18.65 11.16 -2.17
C ARG A 168 -20.07 11.29 -1.64
N ALA A 169 -20.58 12.51 -1.62
CA ALA A 169 -21.98 12.74 -1.34
C ALA A 169 -22.83 12.01 -2.42
N PRO A 170 -23.88 11.26 -2.04
CA PRO A 170 -24.74 10.59 -2.99
C PRO A 170 -25.41 11.59 -3.90
N ARG A 171 -25.13 11.51 -5.21
CA ARG A 171 -25.74 12.37 -6.24
C ARG A 171 -27.05 11.72 -6.71
N GLY A 172 -28.12 12.50 -6.74
CA GLY A 172 -29.40 12.05 -7.30
C GLY A 172 -30.28 11.21 -6.38
N VAL A 173 -29.90 11.02 -5.13
CA VAL A 173 -30.74 10.33 -4.13
C VAL A 173 -31.59 11.36 -3.39
N ARG A 174 -32.92 11.19 -3.37
CA ARG A 174 -33.79 11.97 -2.50
C ARG A 174 -33.48 11.57 -1.04
N SER A 175 -32.87 12.49 -0.30
CA SER A 175 -32.59 12.26 1.13
C SER A 175 -33.93 12.09 1.89
N GLN A 176 -34.02 11.01 2.64
CA GLN A 176 -35.16 10.79 3.51
C GLN A 176 -35.10 11.71 4.72
N ASN A 177 -36.21 12.36 5.03
CA ASN A 177 -36.39 13.04 6.31
C ASN A 177 -37.24 12.15 7.22
N VAL A 178 -36.56 11.34 8.02
CA VAL A 178 -37.19 10.34 8.90
C VAL A 178 -38.14 11.00 9.87
N THR A 179 -37.79 12.13 10.46
CA THR A 179 -38.65 12.88 11.40
C THR A 179 -39.94 13.32 10.74
N ARG A 180 -39.89 13.85 9.51
CA ARG A 180 -41.08 14.26 8.76
C ARG A 180 -41.96 13.06 8.38
N GLN A 181 -41.36 11.93 8.09
CA GLN A 181 -42.07 10.69 7.75
C GLN A 181 -42.80 10.09 8.96
N ILE A 182 -42.17 10.09 10.14
CA ILE A 182 -42.76 9.56 11.38
C ILE A 182 -43.85 10.50 11.92
N MET A 183 -43.68 11.83 11.79
CA MET A 183 -44.65 12.84 12.26
C MET A 183 -45.78 13.09 11.26
N ARG A 184 -45.83 12.41 10.13
CA ARG A 184 -46.84 12.62 9.11
C ARG A 184 -48.21 12.19 9.64
N ARG A 185 -49.17 13.10 9.71
CA ARG A 185 -50.53 12.85 10.13
C ARG A 185 -51.37 12.37 8.94
N PRO A 186 -52.46 11.61 9.16
CA PRO A 186 -53.37 11.19 8.08
C PRO A 186 -53.90 12.34 7.26
N GLU A 187 -54.13 13.48 7.89
CA GLU A 187 -54.61 14.75 7.24
C GLU A 187 -53.61 15.28 6.22
N ASP A 188 -52.31 15.07 6.45
CA ASP A 188 -51.23 15.50 5.53
C ASP A 188 -50.97 14.47 4.43
N ALA A 189 -51.45 13.23 4.61
CA ALA A 189 -51.12 12.10 3.75
C ALA A 189 -52.24 11.75 2.77
N VAL A 190 -53.48 12.01 3.11
CA VAL A 190 -54.66 11.58 2.35
C VAL A 190 -55.52 12.82 1.98
N ARG A 191 -55.74 12.98 0.71
CA ARG A 191 -56.71 13.98 0.18
C ARG A 191 -57.86 13.25 -0.47
N ASN A 192 -59.04 13.42 0.09
CA ASN A 192 -60.28 12.90 -0.53
C ASN A 192 -60.64 13.77 -1.75
N VAL A 193 -60.64 13.17 -2.92
CA VAL A 193 -61.04 13.82 -4.19
C VAL A 193 -62.40 13.25 -4.58
N ASN A 194 -63.39 14.09 -4.74
CA ASN A 194 -64.70 13.71 -5.29
C ASN A 194 -64.56 13.65 -6.82
N GLN A 195 -64.27 12.45 -7.33
CA GLN A 195 -64.05 12.24 -8.74
C GLN A 195 -65.35 11.84 -9.42
N PRO A 196 -65.75 12.45 -10.54
CA PRO A 196 -66.89 12.01 -11.34
C PRO A 196 -66.63 10.61 -11.89
N VAL A 197 -67.66 9.79 -11.95
CA VAL A 197 -67.58 8.43 -12.44
C VAL A 197 -67.17 8.43 -13.92
N GLY A 198 -66.09 7.70 -14.28
CA GLY A 198 -65.62 7.57 -15.66
C GLY A 198 -64.47 8.49 -16.05
N GLN A 199 -64.01 9.41 -15.17
CA GLN A 199 -62.81 10.24 -15.38
C GLN A 199 -61.67 9.78 -14.49
N GLY A 200 -60.46 9.62 -15.06
CA GLY A 200 -59.27 9.26 -14.29
C GLY A 200 -58.84 10.39 -13.35
N VAL A 201 -58.00 10.07 -12.36
CA VAL A 201 -57.42 11.04 -11.43
C VAL A 201 -56.23 11.74 -12.11
N GLU A 202 -56.31 13.03 -12.31
CA GLU A 202 -55.14 13.86 -12.63
C GLU A 202 -54.41 14.19 -11.31
N LEU A 203 -53.13 13.77 -11.23
CA LEU A 203 -52.24 13.93 -10.04
C LEU A 203 -51.43 15.22 -10.14
#